data_c3ebc8d73f33c30a29b88e5c3c379a51
#
_entry.id   c3ebc8d73f33c30a29b88e5c3c379a51
#
_cell.length_a   1.000
_cell.length_b   1.000
_cell.length_c   1.000
_cell.angle_alpha   90.00
_cell.angle_beta   90.00
_cell.angle_gamma   90.00
#
_symmetry.space_group_name_H-M   'P 1'
#
loop_
_entity.id
_entity.type
_entity.pdbx_description
1 polymer ?
#
loop_
_entity_poly.entity_id
_entity_poly.type
_entity_poly.pdbx_seq_one_letter_code
_entity_poly.pdbx_strand_id
1 'polypeptide(L)'
;MGRTLRSPGHLALMAALKQARLDAGLTQTELAERLKRPQSFVAKYENGERRVEVVELVEIATAMGSDPRDIVQIVRDAERH
;
A
#
# COMPACT_ATOMS: atom_id res chain seq x y z
N MET A 1 8.19 -18.78 7.44
CA MET A 1 8.20 -17.44 7.70
C MET A 1 7.27 -16.52 7.01
N GLY A 2 6.39 -16.88 6.20
CA GLY A 2 5.45 -15.99 5.56
C GLY A 2 4.69 -15.07 6.51
N ARG A 3 4.85 -15.25 7.80
CA ARG A 3 4.13 -14.43 8.75
C ARG A 3 4.53 -12.97 8.75
N THR A 4 5.62 -12.58 8.06
CA THR A 4 5.93 -11.17 7.92
C THR A 4 4.85 -10.44 7.12
N LEU A 5 4.11 -11.15 6.27
CA LEU A 5 2.98 -10.57 5.55
C LEU A 5 1.72 -10.50 6.41
N ARG A 6 1.80 -11.01 7.63
CA ARG A 6 0.70 -11.01 8.58
C ARG A 6 1.02 -10.22 9.84
N SER A 7 2.16 -9.53 9.86
CA SER A 7 2.48 -8.69 11.02
C SER A 7 1.46 -7.56 11.13
N PRO A 8 1.26 -7.02 12.33
CA PRO A 8 0.34 -5.88 12.49
C PRO A 8 0.69 -4.72 11.57
N GLY A 9 1.98 -4.43 11.42
CA GLY A 9 2.42 -3.35 10.54
C GLY A 9 2.11 -3.62 9.08
N HIS A 10 2.31 -4.85 8.62
CA HIS A 10 2.03 -5.16 7.22
C HIS A 10 0.53 -5.13 6.93
N LEU A 11 -0.29 -5.66 7.84
CA LEU A 11 -1.74 -5.59 7.69
C LEU A 11 -2.22 -4.14 7.66
N ALA A 12 -1.64 -3.30 8.53
CA ALA A 12 -1.97 -1.87 8.56
C ALA A 12 -1.54 -1.19 7.25
N LEU A 13 -0.38 -1.56 6.70
CA LEU A 13 0.08 -1.02 5.43
C LEU A 13 -0.88 -1.33 4.30
N MET A 14 -1.32 -2.59 4.20
CA MET A 14 -2.26 -3.01 3.17
C MET A 14 -3.56 -2.22 3.27
N ALA A 15 -4.10 -2.11 4.49
CA ALA A 15 -5.34 -1.39 4.72
C ALA A 15 -5.20 0.10 4.40
N ALA A 16 -4.09 0.70 4.81
CA ALA A 16 -3.86 2.13 4.59
C ALA A 16 -3.72 2.46 3.11
N LEU A 17 -2.99 1.62 2.36
CA LEU A 17 -2.82 1.85 0.92
C LEU A 17 -4.14 1.70 0.17
N LYS A 18 -4.92 0.69 0.53
CA LYS A 18 -6.23 0.50 -0.09
C LYS A 18 -7.16 1.67 0.23
N GLN A 19 -7.18 2.10 1.49
CA GLN A 19 -8.03 3.22 1.90
C GLN A 19 -7.62 4.50 1.19
N ALA A 20 -6.32 4.76 1.07
CA ALA A 20 -5.83 5.94 0.36
C ALA A 20 -6.25 5.93 -1.11
N ARG A 21 -6.24 4.75 -1.73
CA ARG A 21 -6.70 4.61 -3.11
C ARG A 21 -8.19 4.93 -3.22
N LEU A 22 -9.00 4.38 -2.32
CA LEU A 22 -10.44 4.64 -2.31
C LEU A 22 -10.73 6.11 -2.06
N ASP A 23 -10.01 6.73 -1.12
CA ASP A 23 -10.16 8.15 -0.81
C ASP A 23 -9.79 9.03 -1.99
N ALA A 24 -8.85 8.57 -2.82
CA ALA A 24 -8.45 9.30 -4.03
C ALA A 24 -9.44 9.08 -5.18
N GLY A 25 -10.43 8.21 -4.99
CA GLY A 25 -11.42 7.92 -6.02
C GLY A 25 -10.89 7.06 -7.15
N LEU A 26 -9.85 6.27 -6.90
CA LEU A 26 -9.18 5.48 -7.93
C LEU A 26 -9.55 4.00 -7.84
N THR A 27 -9.79 3.38 -8.99
CA THR A 27 -9.86 1.92 -9.07
C THR A 27 -8.44 1.36 -9.05
N GLN A 28 -8.32 0.06 -8.83
CA GLN A 28 -7.01 -0.61 -8.93
C GLN A 28 -6.40 -0.42 -10.31
N THR A 29 -7.21 -0.52 -11.35
CA THR A 29 -6.74 -0.33 -12.73
C THR A 29 -6.22 1.09 -12.96
N GLU A 30 -6.96 2.09 -12.47
CA GLU A 30 -6.54 3.49 -12.64
C GLU A 30 -5.22 3.77 -11.92
N LEU A 31 -5.07 3.25 -10.70
CA LEU A 31 -3.82 3.42 -9.97
C LEU A 31 -2.67 2.71 -10.69
N ALA A 32 -2.92 1.49 -11.16
CA ALA A 32 -1.90 0.73 -11.89
C ALA A 32 -1.44 1.49 -13.14
N GLU A 33 -2.37 2.14 -13.85
CA GLU A 33 -2.02 2.95 -15.01
C GLU A 33 -1.10 4.11 -14.65
N ARG A 34 -1.38 4.78 -13.53
CA ARG A 34 -0.51 5.86 -13.04
C ARG A 34 0.88 5.35 -12.68
N LEU A 35 0.95 4.12 -12.17
CA LEU A 35 2.21 3.50 -11.77
C LEU A 35 2.93 2.86 -12.97
N LYS A 36 2.26 2.76 -14.13
CA LYS A 36 2.77 2.07 -15.30
C LYS A 36 3.09 0.62 -14.99
N ARG A 37 2.20 -0.01 -14.26
CA ARG A 37 2.30 -1.41 -13.85
C ARG A 37 0.99 -2.14 -14.15
N PRO A 38 1.01 -3.48 -14.23
CA PRO A 38 -0.24 -4.23 -14.41
C PRO A 38 -1.16 -4.05 -13.21
N GLN A 39 -2.46 -4.14 -13.46
CA GLN A 39 -3.46 -4.07 -12.38
C GLN A 39 -3.18 -5.13 -11.30
N SER A 40 -2.66 -6.29 -11.69
CA SER A 40 -2.33 -7.35 -10.74
C SER A 40 -1.31 -6.92 -9.69
N PHE A 41 -0.46 -5.94 -9.99
CA PHE A 41 0.48 -5.42 -9.01
C PHE A 41 -0.27 -4.82 -7.82
N VAL A 42 -1.27 -3.97 -8.09
CA VAL A 42 -2.07 -3.34 -7.05
C VAL A 42 -2.92 -4.39 -6.32
N ALA A 43 -3.56 -5.28 -7.07
CA ALA A 43 -4.38 -6.33 -6.46
C ALA A 43 -3.56 -7.20 -5.51
N LYS A 44 -2.35 -7.57 -5.91
CA LYS A 44 -1.52 -8.46 -5.10
C LYS A 44 -1.04 -7.82 -3.82
N TYR A 45 -0.62 -6.55 -3.85
CA TYR A 45 -0.19 -5.95 -2.60
C TYR A 45 -1.38 -5.65 -1.68
N GLU A 46 -2.53 -5.31 -2.24
CA GLU A 46 -3.72 -5.08 -1.42
C GLU A 46 -4.24 -6.37 -0.79
N ASN A 47 -4.04 -7.50 -1.46
CA ASN A 47 -4.47 -8.81 -0.95
C ASN A 47 -3.43 -9.48 -0.05
N GLY A 48 -2.27 -8.85 0.14
CA GLY A 48 -1.22 -9.43 0.96
C GLY A 48 -0.43 -10.53 0.27
N GLU A 49 -0.51 -10.65 -1.04
CA GLU A 49 0.24 -11.65 -1.80
C GLU A 49 1.61 -11.15 -2.20
N ARG A 50 1.87 -9.87 -2.07
CA ARG A 50 3.12 -9.26 -2.46
C ARG A 50 3.48 -8.14 -1.48
N ARG A 51 4.75 -8.10 -1.09
CA ARG A 51 5.24 -7.01 -0.25
C ARG A 51 5.42 -5.74 -1.07
N VAL A 52 5.39 -4.62 -0.37
CA VAL A 52 5.66 -3.32 -0.96
C VAL A 52 7.01 -2.85 -0.42
N GLU A 53 7.94 -2.59 -1.32
CA GLU A 53 9.25 -2.06 -0.94
C GLU A 53 9.13 -0.55 -0.71
N VAL A 54 10.10 0.01 0.04
CA VAL A 54 10.04 1.43 0.40
C VAL A 54 9.95 2.33 -0.83
N VAL A 55 10.73 2.04 -1.87
CA VAL A 55 10.68 2.83 -3.11
C VAL A 55 9.30 2.75 -3.75
N GLU A 56 8.73 1.56 -3.75
CA GLU A 56 7.38 1.35 -4.29
C GLU A 56 6.34 2.11 -3.48
N LEU A 57 6.49 2.13 -2.15
CA LEU A 57 5.58 2.87 -1.29
C LEU A 57 5.56 4.35 -1.66
N VAL A 58 6.73 4.93 -1.88
CA VAL A 58 6.83 6.33 -2.27
C VAL A 58 6.13 6.56 -3.63
N GLU A 59 6.37 5.67 -4.58
CA GLU A 59 5.74 5.75 -5.90
C GLU A 59 4.21 5.64 -5.80
N ILE A 60 3.74 4.66 -5.05
CA ILE A 60 2.31 4.42 -4.88
C ILE A 60 1.64 5.63 -4.21
N ALA A 61 2.21 6.10 -3.11
CA ALA A 61 1.65 7.23 -2.38
C ALA A 61 1.60 8.48 -3.27
N THR A 62 2.68 8.73 -4.00
CA THR A 62 2.75 9.87 -4.90
C THR A 62 1.67 9.80 -5.99
N ALA A 63 1.47 8.60 -6.55
CA ALA A 63 0.45 8.40 -7.59
C ALA A 63 -0.96 8.65 -7.07
N MET A 64 -1.19 8.46 -5.78
CA MET A 64 -2.49 8.70 -5.14
C MET A 64 -2.62 10.12 -4.57
N GLY A 65 -1.56 10.92 -4.62
CA GLY A 65 -1.57 12.25 -3.99
C GLY A 65 -1.49 12.19 -2.48
N SER A 66 -1.00 11.09 -1.93
CA SER A 66 -0.85 10.90 -0.48
C SER A 66 0.60 11.13 -0.07
N ASP A 67 0.79 11.51 1.19
CA ASP A 67 2.13 11.66 1.75
C ASP A 67 2.60 10.30 2.27
N PRO A 68 3.69 9.74 1.73
CA PRO A 68 4.15 8.42 2.20
C PRO A 68 4.52 8.42 3.69
N ARG A 69 4.88 9.58 4.25
CA ARG A 69 5.17 9.66 5.68
C ARG A 69 3.96 9.34 6.54
N ASP A 70 2.77 9.73 6.09
CA ASP A 70 1.54 9.41 6.80
C ASP A 70 1.28 7.91 6.81
N ILE A 71 1.55 7.24 5.70
CA ILE A 71 1.42 5.79 5.61
C ILE A 71 2.41 5.11 6.55
N VAL A 72 3.66 5.58 6.56
CA VAL A 72 4.69 5.02 7.45
C VAL A 72 4.29 5.19 8.90
N GLN A 73 3.69 6.34 9.26
CA GLN A 73 3.22 6.59 10.63
C GLN A 73 2.17 5.56 11.06
N ILE A 74 1.25 5.23 10.17
CA ILE A 74 0.23 4.21 10.45
C ILE A 74 0.88 2.86 10.73
N VAL A 75 1.86 2.49 9.93
CA VAL A 75 2.59 1.22 10.11
C VAL A 75 3.35 1.22 11.44
N ARG A 76 4.03 2.32 11.73
CA ARG A 76 4.77 2.45 12.98
C ARG A 76 3.85 2.27 14.19
N ASP A 77 2.70 2.92 14.16
CA ASP A 77 1.76 2.84 15.27
C ASP A 77 1.23 1.41 15.44
N ALA A 78 1.00 0.70 14.35
CA ALA A 78 0.54 -0.69 14.41
C ALA A 78 1.60 -1.61 14.98
N GLU A 79 2.89 -1.34 14.69
CA GLU A 79 3.99 -2.18 15.17
C GLU A 79 4.32 -1.95 16.63
N ARG A 80 3.79 -0.91 17.24
CA ARG A 80 4.11 -0.58 18.64
C ARG A 80 3.33 -1.42 19.65
N HIS A 81 2.47 -2.30 19.19
CA HIS A 81 1.64 -3.13 20.10
C HIS A 81 2.20 -4.53 20.28
#